data_618c973606c94b446ac8c7a9d9fe662e
#
_entry.id   618c973606c94b446ac8c7a9d9fe662e
#
_cell.length_a   1.000
_cell.length_b   1.000
_cell.length_c   1.000
_cell.angle_alpha   90.00
_cell.angle_beta   90.00
_cell.angle_gamma   90.00
#
_symmetry.space_group_name_H-M   'P 1'
#
loop_
_entity.id
_entity.type
_entity.pdbx_description
1 polymer ?
#
loop_
_entity_poly.entity_id
_entity_poly.type
_entity_poly.pdbx_seq_one_letter_code
_entity_poly.pdbx_strand_id
1 'polypeptide(L)'
;KLLGSAGEMSQAPDTIYGSLADADLKFPDAVDVKGNKHPLTQGTFVSLEESSDRVLRQSAYENLYGTLASFKTTTAPILNAQNKQLKFFAEARKYDTAFEASLDATNVPTSVYKNLIETVHQNMDKMHRYVRLRKKLLGVDELHFYDVYTPLLKDVDKPIPYEQAKQTVYDALAPLGDDYRTILKNGFDHRWIDVYQNEGKRSGAYSAGTGVHPYGLVN
;
A
#
# COMPACT_ATOMS: atom_id res chain seq x y z
N LYS A 1 -31.79 -6.19 14.16
CA LYS A 1 -32.15 -4.94 13.50
C LYS A 1 -31.22 -3.79 13.92
N LEU A 2 -31.06 -3.51 15.23
CA LEU A 2 -30.20 -2.43 15.73
C LEU A 2 -28.73 -2.56 15.28
N LEU A 3 -28.14 -3.75 15.37
CA LEU A 3 -26.76 -4.01 14.90
C LEU A 3 -26.62 -3.85 13.37
N GLY A 4 -27.67 -4.17 12.61
CA GLY A 4 -27.66 -3.93 11.18
C GLY A 4 -27.63 -2.44 10.83
N SER A 5 -28.45 -1.64 11.49
CA SER A 5 -28.45 -0.16 11.32
C SER A 5 -27.12 0.47 11.79
N ALA A 6 -26.54 -0.05 12.88
CA ALA A 6 -25.23 0.39 13.36
C ALA A 6 -24.12 0.08 12.34
N GLY A 7 -24.27 -1.01 11.56
CA GLY A 7 -23.35 -1.39 10.50
C GLY A 7 -23.21 -0.33 9.39
N GLU A 8 -24.28 0.34 9.01
CA GLU A 8 -24.25 1.43 8.03
C GLU A 8 -23.46 2.64 8.55
N MET A 9 -23.67 3.01 9.82
CA MET A 9 -22.92 4.10 10.45
C MET A 9 -21.44 3.77 10.61
N SER A 10 -21.08 2.50 10.69
CA SER A 10 -19.71 2.05 10.87
C SER A 10 -18.79 2.34 9.68
N GLN A 11 -19.35 2.57 8.50
CA GLN A 11 -18.59 2.92 7.30
C GLN A 11 -18.14 4.40 7.29
N ALA A 12 -18.72 5.25 8.15
CA ALA A 12 -18.47 6.68 8.10
C ALA A 12 -16.99 7.08 8.28
N PRO A 13 -16.22 6.54 9.23
CA PRO A 13 -14.80 6.88 9.37
C PRO A 13 -13.97 6.55 8.11
N ASP A 14 -14.20 5.37 7.52
CA ASP A 14 -13.51 4.93 6.31
C ASP A 14 -13.89 5.80 5.11
N THR A 15 -15.19 6.08 4.94
CA THR A 15 -15.69 6.92 3.86
C THR A 15 -15.15 8.36 3.94
N ILE A 16 -15.11 8.94 5.15
CA ILE A 16 -14.60 10.31 5.35
C ILE A 16 -13.08 10.34 5.06
N TYR A 17 -12.35 9.36 5.56
CA TYR A 17 -10.91 9.26 5.29
C TYR A 17 -10.63 9.04 3.81
N GLY A 18 -11.38 8.16 3.14
CA GLY A 18 -11.26 7.91 1.71
C GLY A 18 -11.54 9.18 0.88
N SER A 19 -12.58 9.93 1.20
CA SER A 19 -12.88 11.20 0.52
C SER A 19 -11.72 12.20 0.68
N LEU A 20 -11.18 12.34 1.89
CA LEU A 20 -10.01 13.18 2.15
C LEU A 20 -8.79 12.70 1.36
N ALA A 21 -8.46 11.41 1.47
CA ALA A 21 -7.21 10.87 0.94
C ALA A 21 -7.19 10.76 -0.59
N ASP A 22 -8.33 10.42 -1.21
CA ASP A 22 -8.39 10.13 -2.62
C ASP A 22 -8.82 11.35 -3.47
N ALA A 23 -9.55 12.30 -2.89
CA ALA A 23 -10.10 13.45 -3.62
C ALA A 23 -9.50 14.79 -3.17
N ASP A 24 -9.45 15.06 -1.87
CA ASP A 24 -9.15 16.39 -1.35
C ASP A 24 -7.64 16.64 -1.17
N LEU A 25 -6.87 15.60 -0.80
CA LEU A 25 -5.43 15.72 -0.61
C LEU A 25 -4.72 15.97 -1.95
N LYS A 26 -3.98 17.07 -2.01
CA LYS A 26 -3.09 17.41 -3.12
C LYS A 26 -1.69 17.61 -2.56
N PHE A 27 -0.73 16.99 -3.21
CA PHE A 27 0.68 17.07 -2.81
C PHE A 27 1.41 18.05 -3.72
N PRO A 28 2.32 18.90 -3.19
CA PRO A 28 3.24 19.66 -4.02
C PRO A 28 4.11 18.69 -4.85
N ASP A 29 4.43 19.09 -6.09
CA ASP A 29 5.36 18.31 -6.92
C ASP A 29 6.70 18.10 -6.22
N ALA A 30 7.28 16.91 -6.37
CA ALA A 30 8.65 16.67 -5.95
C ALA A 30 9.64 17.33 -6.91
N VAL A 31 10.80 17.76 -6.41
CA VAL A 31 11.80 18.50 -7.19
C VAL A 31 13.13 17.73 -7.20
N ASP A 32 13.71 17.54 -8.40
CA ASP A 32 15.01 16.89 -8.56
C ASP A 32 16.19 17.88 -8.37
N VAL A 33 17.42 17.36 -8.39
CA VAL A 33 18.64 18.13 -8.24
C VAL A 33 18.81 19.24 -9.30
N LYS A 34 18.14 19.13 -10.43
CA LYS A 34 18.18 20.13 -11.52
C LYS A 34 17.05 21.15 -11.42
N GLY A 35 16.15 21.01 -10.47
CA GLY A 35 14.98 21.86 -10.29
C GLY A 35 13.77 21.46 -11.14
N ASN A 36 13.78 20.32 -11.81
CA ASN A 36 12.61 19.83 -12.54
C ASN A 36 11.56 19.33 -11.56
N LYS A 37 10.29 19.57 -11.90
CA LYS A 37 9.14 19.14 -11.12
C LYS A 37 8.65 17.76 -11.57
N HIS A 38 8.33 16.92 -10.61
CA HIS A 38 7.78 15.59 -10.80
C HIS A 38 6.45 15.47 -10.07
N PRO A 39 5.34 15.12 -10.73
CA PRO A 39 4.04 14.99 -10.11
C PRO A 39 4.08 13.98 -8.96
N LEU A 40 3.65 14.41 -7.77
CA LEU A 40 3.60 13.59 -6.57
C LEU A 40 2.16 13.20 -6.25
N THR A 41 1.91 11.90 -6.23
CA THR A 41 0.65 11.28 -5.79
C THR A 41 0.99 10.11 -4.87
N GLN A 42 0.00 9.51 -4.22
CA GLN A 42 0.21 8.27 -3.48
C GLN A 42 0.74 7.14 -4.40
N GLY A 43 0.31 7.09 -5.65
CA GLY A 43 0.74 6.09 -6.63
C GLY A 43 2.15 6.31 -7.18
N THR A 44 2.59 7.56 -7.34
CA THR A 44 3.92 7.87 -7.87
C THR A 44 5.00 7.94 -6.79
N PHE A 45 4.61 8.00 -5.50
CA PHE A 45 5.54 8.21 -4.38
C PHE A 45 6.68 7.17 -4.35
N VAL A 46 6.35 5.88 -4.42
CA VAL A 46 7.36 4.81 -4.35
C VAL A 46 8.33 4.89 -5.52
N SER A 47 7.84 5.13 -6.73
CA SER A 47 8.71 5.29 -7.91
C SER A 47 9.66 6.48 -7.78
N LEU A 48 9.23 7.57 -7.14
CA LEU A 48 10.09 8.71 -6.84
C LEU A 48 11.14 8.37 -5.77
N GLU A 49 10.76 7.57 -4.76
CA GLU A 49 11.68 7.08 -3.70
C GLU A 49 12.71 6.06 -4.22
N GLU A 50 12.44 5.38 -5.33
CA GLU A 50 13.36 4.48 -6.01
C GLU A 50 14.42 5.22 -6.85
N SER A 51 14.25 6.52 -7.08
CA SER A 51 15.20 7.32 -7.85
C SER A 51 16.61 7.28 -7.25
N SER A 52 17.63 7.30 -8.11
CA SER A 52 19.02 7.51 -7.69
C SER A 52 19.29 8.93 -7.21
N ASP A 53 18.46 9.92 -7.59
CA ASP A 53 18.55 11.31 -7.15
C ASP A 53 18.02 11.47 -5.72
N ARG A 54 18.93 11.68 -4.77
CA ARG A 54 18.57 11.83 -3.35
C ARG A 54 17.76 13.11 -3.06
N VAL A 55 17.95 14.16 -3.85
CA VAL A 55 17.19 15.41 -3.71
C VAL A 55 15.72 15.16 -4.07
N LEU A 56 15.49 14.44 -5.16
CA LEU A 56 14.14 14.05 -5.58
C LEU A 56 13.45 13.20 -4.51
N ARG A 57 14.11 12.19 -3.97
CA ARG A 57 13.55 11.33 -2.91
C ARG A 57 13.18 12.14 -1.67
N GLN A 58 14.11 12.97 -1.19
CA GLN A 58 13.87 13.82 -0.03
C GLN A 58 12.70 14.76 -0.27
N SER A 59 12.65 15.41 -1.43
CA SER A 59 11.54 16.31 -1.81
C SER A 59 10.20 15.58 -1.85
N ALA A 60 10.15 14.38 -2.44
CA ALA A 60 8.94 13.55 -2.47
C ALA A 60 8.47 13.19 -1.06
N TYR A 61 9.39 12.73 -0.21
CA TYR A 61 9.10 12.37 1.18
C TYR A 61 8.58 13.55 1.99
N GLU A 62 9.28 14.67 1.98
CA GLU A 62 8.93 15.86 2.75
C GLU A 62 7.59 16.45 2.30
N ASN A 63 7.33 16.49 1.00
CA ASN A 63 6.08 17.01 0.45
C ASN A 63 4.88 16.10 0.77
N LEU A 64 5.04 14.78 0.69
CA LEU A 64 3.98 13.84 1.03
C LEU A 64 3.66 13.88 2.53
N TYR A 65 4.67 13.64 3.38
CA TYR A 65 4.46 13.57 4.82
C TYR A 65 4.16 14.93 5.46
N GLY A 66 4.72 16.02 4.92
CA GLY A 66 4.39 17.38 5.34
C GLY A 66 2.92 17.71 5.08
N THR A 67 2.41 17.34 3.91
CA THR A 67 0.98 17.49 3.58
C THR A 67 0.11 16.65 4.52
N LEU A 68 0.42 15.35 4.70
CA LEU A 68 -0.32 14.49 5.62
C LEU A 68 -0.31 15.02 7.05
N ALA A 69 0.83 15.53 7.52
CA ALA A 69 0.97 16.11 8.86
C ALA A 69 0.07 17.34 9.08
N SER A 70 -0.23 18.10 8.03
CA SER A 70 -1.13 19.26 8.12
C SER A 70 -2.59 18.88 8.41
N PHE A 71 -2.98 17.62 8.11
CA PHE A 71 -4.32 17.09 8.35
C PHE A 71 -4.46 16.24 9.62
N LYS A 72 -3.43 16.17 10.48
CA LYS A 72 -3.46 15.34 11.69
C LYS A 72 -4.62 15.66 12.64
N THR A 73 -5.05 16.93 12.71
CA THR A 73 -6.20 17.35 13.53
C THR A 73 -7.53 16.86 12.99
N THR A 74 -7.61 16.56 11.70
CA THR A 74 -8.77 15.96 11.03
C THR A 74 -8.72 14.43 11.09
N THR A 75 -7.54 13.84 10.85
CA THR A 75 -7.40 12.38 10.80
C THR A 75 -7.43 11.74 12.19
N ALA A 76 -6.96 12.42 13.23
CA ALA A 76 -7.00 11.90 14.59
C ALA A 76 -8.43 11.56 15.11
N PRO A 77 -9.44 12.44 14.98
CA PRO A 77 -10.82 12.09 15.36
C PRO A 77 -11.44 11.01 14.46
N ILE A 78 -11.05 10.91 13.18
CA ILE A 78 -11.49 9.83 12.30
C ILE A 78 -10.98 8.49 12.83
N LEU A 79 -9.69 8.39 13.15
CA LEU A 79 -9.11 7.18 13.76
C LEU A 79 -9.75 6.85 15.11
N ASN A 80 -10.00 7.87 15.93
CA ASN A 80 -10.69 7.66 17.22
C ASN A 80 -12.13 7.15 17.02
N ALA A 81 -12.86 7.64 16.02
CA ALA A 81 -14.19 7.13 15.68
C ALA A 81 -14.14 5.66 15.24
N GLN A 82 -13.15 5.28 14.43
CA GLN A 82 -12.92 3.89 14.04
C GLN A 82 -12.65 2.99 15.26
N ASN A 83 -11.80 3.42 16.19
CA ASN A 83 -11.51 2.66 17.40
C ASN A 83 -12.76 2.50 18.30
N LYS A 84 -13.57 3.55 18.45
CA LYS A 84 -14.83 3.50 19.20
C LYS A 84 -15.83 2.54 18.56
N GLN A 85 -15.91 2.53 17.26
CA GLN A 85 -16.77 1.62 16.50
C GLN A 85 -16.34 0.16 16.72
N LEU A 86 -15.05 -0.16 16.59
CA LEU A 86 -14.52 -1.50 16.81
C LEU A 86 -14.83 -1.98 18.24
N LYS A 87 -14.64 -1.09 19.22
CA LYS A 87 -14.99 -1.37 20.62
C LYS A 87 -16.49 -1.63 20.78
N PHE A 88 -17.35 -0.79 20.21
CA PHE A 88 -18.81 -0.95 20.26
C PHE A 88 -19.25 -2.32 19.73
N PHE A 89 -18.75 -2.75 18.57
CA PHE A 89 -19.12 -4.04 18.00
C PHE A 89 -18.55 -5.23 18.78
N ALA A 90 -17.39 -5.11 19.38
CA ALA A 90 -16.84 -6.13 20.25
C ALA A 90 -17.74 -6.31 21.50
N GLU A 91 -18.08 -5.23 22.19
CA GLU A 91 -18.96 -5.25 23.35
C GLU A 91 -20.37 -5.77 23.01
N ALA A 92 -20.96 -5.29 21.92
CA ALA A 92 -22.30 -5.71 21.45
C ALA A 92 -22.36 -7.20 21.09
N ARG A 93 -21.25 -7.79 20.68
CA ARG A 93 -21.11 -9.22 20.36
C ARG A 93 -20.53 -10.04 21.51
N LYS A 94 -20.29 -9.42 22.67
CA LYS A 94 -19.80 -10.04 23.90
C LYS A 94 -18.38 -10.61 23.82
N TYR A 95 -17.50 -9.97 23.05
CA TYR A 95 -16.06 -10.21 23.12
C TYR A 95 -15.45 -9.40 24.27
N ASP A 96 -14.46 -9.95 24.93
CA ASP A 96 -13.74 -9.24 26.00
C ASP A 96 -12.94 -8.05 25.46
N THR A 97 -12.45 -8.16 24.23
CA THR A 97 -11.68 -7.08 23.58
C THR A 97 -12.00 -6.94 22.09
N ALA A 98 -11.80 -5.76 21.54
CA ALA A 98 -11.86 -5.54 20.10
C ALA A 98 -10.78 -6.37 19.34
N PHE A 99 -9.67 -6.67 20.00
CA PHE A 99 -8.61 -7.52 19.45
C PHE A 99 -9.08 -8.97 19.25
N GLU A 100 -9.75 -9.57 20.21
CA GLU A 100 -10.36 -10.89 20.05
C GLU A 100 -11.42 -10.89 18.96
N ALA A 101 -12.32 -9.90 18.98
CA ALA A 101 -13.34 -9.76 17.97
C ALA A 101 -12.77 -9.68 16.53
N SER A 102 -11.62 -9.03 16.36
CA SER A 102 -10.97 -8.90 15.04
C SER A 102 -10.37 -10.22 14.51
N LEU A 103 -10.00 -11.12 15.39
CA LEU A 103 -9.39 -12.41 15.06
C LEU A 103 -10.40 -13.55 14.93
N ASP A 104 -11.61 -13.37 15.44
CA ASP A 104 -12.65 -14.41 15.48
C ASP A 104 -13.08 -14.85 14.07
N ALA A 105 -13.25 -13.92 13.15
CA ALA A 105 -13.67 -14.21 11.78
C ALA A 105 -12.72 -15.17 11.03
N THR A 106 -11.44 -15.18 11.40
CA THR A 106 -10.42 -16.06 10.84
C THR A 106 -10.06 -17.22 11.77
N ASN A 107 -10.73 -17.31 12.93
CA ASN A 107 -10.47 -18.30 13.98
C ASN A 107 -8.99 -18.37 14.38
N VAL A 108 -8.33 -17.22 14.50
CA VAL A 108 -6.92 -17.12 14.90
C VAL A 108 -6.83 -16.82 16.40
N PRO A 109 -6.18 -17.68 17.20
CA PRO A 109 -5.95 -17.38 18.61
C PRO A 109 -5.10 -16.12 18.81
N THR A 110 -5.41 -15.31 19.82
CA THR A 110 -4.65 -14.10 20.16
C THR A 110 -3.17 -14.38 20.45
N SER A 111 -2.85 -15.60 20.90
CA SER A 111 -1.47 -16.06 21.14
C SER A 111 -0.64 -16.10 19.85
N VAL A 112 -1.24 -16.45 18.71
CA VAL A 112 -0.55 -16.46 17.40
C VAL A 112 -0.12 -15.05 17.03
N TYR A 113 -1.01 -14.08 17.17
CA TYR A 113 -0.70 -12.69 16.89
C TYR A 113 0.40 -12.12 17.81
N LYS A 114 0.29 -12.41 19.11
CA LYS A 114 1.30 -12.00 20.10
C LYS A 114 2.66 -12.63 19.82
N ASN A 115 2.68 -13.93 19.48
CA ASN A 115 3.90 -14.64 19.11
C ASN A 115 4.54 -14.07 17.83
N LEU A 116 3.73 -13.63 16.85
CA LEU A 116 4.25 -12.96 15.66
C LEU A 116 5.02 -11.69 16.04
N ILE A 117 4.43 -10.83 16.87
CA ILE A 117 5.09 -9.59 17.31
C ILE A 117 6.37 -9.91 18.08
N GLU A 118 6.32 -10.85 19.01
CA GLU A 118 7.49 -11.25 19.78
C GLU A 118 8.60 -11.82 18.90
N THR A 119 8.26 -12.68 17.95
CA THR A 119 9.22 -13.25 16.99
C THR A 119 9.88 -12.17 16.14
N VAL A 120 9.12 -11.15 15.67
CA VAL A 120 9.67 -10.01 14.96
C VAL A 120 10.66 -9.25 15.86
N HIS A 121 10.27 -8.92 17.10
CA HIS A 121 11.15 -8.23 18.05
C HIS A 121 12.44 -8.98 18.33
N GLN A 122 12.37 -10.30 18.54
CA GLN A 122 13.57 -11.16 18.74
C GLN A 122 14.52 -11.21 17.55
N ASN A 123 14.05 -10.82 16.36
CA ASN A 123 14.82 -10.83 15.12
C ASN A 123 15.17 -9.43 14.58
N MET A 124 14.88 -8.36 15.33
CA MET A 124 15.15 -6.97 14.92
C MET A 124 16.63 -6.68 14.69
N ASP A 125 17.54 -7.41 15.35
CA ASP A 125 18.99 -7.32 15.14
C ASP A 125 19.37 -7.57 13.68
N LYS A 126 18.69 -8.50 13.00
CA LYS A 126 18.89 -8.82 11.58
C LYS A 126 18.47 -7.69 10.68
N MET A 127 17.31 -7.08 10.99
CA MET A 127 16.84 -5.88 10.29
C MET A 127 17.80 -4.70 10.49
N HIS A 128 18.25 -4.46 11.72
CA HIS A 128 19.22 -3.42 12.01
C HIS A 128 20.56 -3.65 11.29
N ARG A 129 21.00 -4.93 11.17
CA ARG A 129 22.18 -5.28 10.38
C ARG A 129 22.01 -4.95 8.90
N TYR A 130 20.83 -5.27 8.32
CA TYR A 130 20.51 -4.92 6.94
C TYR A 130 20.50 -3.40 6.72
N VAL A 131 19.88 -2.65 7.61
CA VAL A 131 19.82 -1.18 7.54
C VAL A 131 21.22 -0.57 7.58
N ARG A 132 22.11 -1.08 8.46
CA ARG A 132 23.53 -0.65 8.50
C ARG A 132 24.27 -0.97 7.20
N LEU A 133 24.01 -2.15 6.62
CA LEU A 133 24.59 -2.53 5.33
C LEU A 133 24.08 -1.59 4.22
N ARG A 134 22.79 -1.31 4.21
CA ARG A 134 22.17 -0.39 3.26
C ARG A 134 22.81 0.99 3.31
N LYS A 135 22.96 1.57 4.51
CA LYS A 135 23.67 2.83 4.71
C LYS A 135 25.06 2.83 4.08
N LYS A 136 25.83 1.76 4.32
CA LYS A 136 27.19 1.59 3.77
C LYS A 136 27.19 1.51 2.24
N LEU A 137 26.28 0.73 1.66
CA LEU A 137 26.22 0.52 0.21
C LEU A 137 25.77 1.78 -0.53
N LEU A 138 24.85 2.55 0.05
CA LEU A 138 24.41 3.83 -0.50
C LEU A 138 25.45 4.94 -0.32
N GLY A 139 26.46 4.77 0.54
CA GLY A 139 27.50 5.77 0.78
C GLY A 139 26.99 7.05 1.44
N VAL A 140 25.94 6.96 2.25
CA VAL A 140 25.33 8.12 2.92
C VAL A 140 25.82 8.21 4.38
N ASP A 141 26.03 9.44 4.88
CA ASP A 141 26.45 9.68 6.26
C ASP A 141 25.33 9.36 7.26
N GLU A 142 24.09 9.62 6.86
CA GLU A 142 22.88 9.31 7.61
C GLU A 142 21.83 8.71 6.67
N LEU A 143 21.24 7.57 7.07
CA LEU A 143 20.16 6.92 6.33
C LEU A 143 18.83 7.47 6.84
N HIS A 144 18.05 8.02 5.93
CA HIS A 144 16.70 8.52 6.17
C HIS A 144 15.64 7.59 5.58
N PHE A 145 14.37 7.81 5.91
CA PHE A 145 13.27 7.02 5.35
C PHE A 145 13.19 7.13 3.82
N TYR A 146 13.50 8.26 3.24
CA TYR A 146 13.57 8.44 1.79
C TYR A 146 14.73 7.73 1.10
N ASP A 147 15.58 7.03 1.84
CA ASP A 147 16.64 6.18 1.28
C ASP A 147 16.27 4.68 1.31
N VAL A 148 15.05 4.31 1.78
CA VAL A 148 14.69 2.91 2.01
C VAL A 148 14.34 2.16 0.72
N TYR A 149 13.73 2.82 -0.25
CA TYR A 149 13.33 2.20 -1.51
C TYR A 149 14.42 2.23 -2.59
N THR A 150 15.44 3.07 -2.43
CA THR A 150 16.50 3.23 -3.43
C THR A 150 17.21 1.90 -3.73
N PRO A 151 17.38 1.49 -5.00
CA PRO A 151 18.14 0.31 -5.38
C PRO A 151 19.58 0.35 -4.84
N LEU A 152 20.06 -0.78 -4.30
CA LEU A 152 21.42 -0.91 -3.79
C LEU A 152 22.44 -1.27 -4.89
N LEU A 153 21.95 -1.87 -5.97
CA LEU A 153 22.76 -2.27 -7.12
C LEU A 153 22.52 -1.28 -8.26
N LYS A 154 23.60 -0.73 -8.78
CA LYS A 154 23.54 0.13 -9.97
C LYS A 154 23.29 -0.74 -11.21
N ASP A 155 22.61 -0.17 -12.20
CA ASP A 155 22.40 -0.75 -13.54
C ASP A 155 21.55 -2.04 -13.60
N VAL A 156 20.81 -2.38 -12.55
CA VAL A 156 19.89 -3.53 -12.55
C VAL A 156 18.45 -3.12 -12.93
N ASP A 157 18.16 -1.83 -12.86
CA ASP A 157 16.84 -1.30 -13.14
C ASP A 157 16.61 -1.23 -14.66
N LYS A 158 15.83 -2.19 -15.17
CA LYS A 158 15.38 -2.20 -16.58
C LYS A 158 13.89 -1.94 -16.60
N PRO A 159 13.43 -0.85 -17.22
CA PRO A 159 12.02 -0.64 -17.42
C PRO A 159 11.43 -1.77 -18.28
N ILE A 160 10.39 -2.41 -17.79
CA ILE A 160 9.67 -3.46 -18.50
C ILE A 160 8.34 -2.86 -18.97
N PRO A 161 8.18 -2.56 -20.27
CA PRO A 161 6.91 -2.09 -20.80
C PRO A 161 5.78 -3.08 -20.52
N TYR A 162 4.57 -2.58 -20.28
CA TYR A 162 3.42 -3.44 -19.93
C TYR A 162 3.15 -4.54 -20.96
N GLU A 163 3.30 -4.25 -22.24
CA GLU A 163 3.13 -5.26 -23.30
C GLU A 163 4.15 -6.40 -23.19
N GLN A 164 5.39 -6.09 -22.83
CA GLN A 164 6.41 -7.10 -22.55
C GLN A 164 6.09 -7.89 -21.28
N ALA A 165 5.60 -7.22 -20.25
CA ALA A 165 5.17 -7.88 -19.01
C ALA A 165 4.02 -8.88 -19.28
N LYS A 166 3.01 -8.49 -20.07
CA LYS A 166 1.92 -9.40 -20.49
C LYS A 166 2.46 -10.65 -21.17
N GLN A 167 3.38 -10.51 -22.12
CA GLN A 167 3.96 -11.66 -22.82
C GLN A 167 4.74 -12.56 -21.86
N THR A 168 5.55 -11.94 -20.98
CA THR A 168 6.33 -12.70 -19.96
C THR A 168 5.40 -13.50 -19.05
N VAL A 169 4.31 -12.91 -18.57
CA VAL A 169 3.33 -13.58 -17.71
C VAL A 169 2.63 -14.70 -18.47
N TYR A 170 2.22 -14.45 -19.72
CA TYR A 170 1.59 -15.44 -20.58
C TYR A 170 2.46 -16.68 -20.81
N ASP A 171 3.77 -16.48 -21.04
CA ASP A 171 4.71 -17.56 -21.24
C ASP A 171 5.05 -18.30 -19.94
N ALA A 172 5.21 -17.57 -18.84
CA ALA A 172 5.50 -18.15 -17.52
C ALA A 172 4.37 -19.05 -17.00
N LEU A 173 3.12 -18.80 -17.40
CA LEU A 173 1.94 -19.58 -17.01
C LEU A 173 1.62 -20.75 -17.96
N ALA A 174 2.51 -21.06 -18.90
CA ALA A 174 2.36 -22.20 -19.79
C ALA A 174 2.14 -23.56 -19.07
N PRO A 175 2.77 -23.84 -17.92
CA PRO A 175 2.52 -25.10 -17.19
C PRO A 175 1.09 -25.28 -16.68
N LEU A 176 0.26 -24.21 -16.62
CA LEU A 176 -1.15 -24.29 -16.22
C LEU A 176 -2.08 -24.77 -17.35
N GLY A 177 -1.56 -24.97 -18.55
CA GLY A 177 -2.30 -25.46 -19.71
C GLY A 177 -2.99 -24.38 -20.56
N ASP A 178 -3.47 -24.79 -21.72
CA ASP A 178 -4.00 -23.87 -22.74
C ASP A 178 -5.34 -23.24 -22.35
N ASP A 179 -6.17 -23.94 -21.60
CA ASP A 179 -7.45 -23.39 -21.10
C ASP A 179 -7.21 -22.19 -20.21
N TYR A 180 -6.26 -22.30 -19.27
CA TYR A 180 -5.89 -21.19 -18.39
C TYR A 180 -5.31 -20.01 -19.18
N ARG A 181 -4.40 -20.28 -20.11
CA ARG A 181 -3.78 -19.25 -20.95
C ARG A 181 -4.78 -18.54 -21.86
N THR A 182 -5.81 -19.25 -22.33
CA THR A 182 -6.90 -18.65 -23.10
C THR A 182 -7.69 -17.64 -22.26
N ILE A 183 -8.03 -18.00 -21.01
CA ILE A 183 -8.72 -17.11 -20.09
C ILE A 183 -7.84 -15.90 -19.74
N LEU A 184 -6.56 -16.12 -19.47
CA LEU A 184 -5.59 -15.06 -19.17
C LEU A 184 -5.49 -14.07 -20.33
N LYS A 185 -5.32 -14.58 -21.56
CA LYS A 185 -5.27 -13.75 -22.76
C LYS A 185 -6.55 -12.95 -22.95
N ASN A 186 -7.70 -13.56 -22.73
CA ASN A 186 -8.99 -12.88 -22.78
C ASN A 186 -9.04 -11.71 -21.77
N GLY A 187 -8.52 -11.93 -20.55
CA GLY A 187 -8.42 -10.87 -19.53
C GLY A 187 -7.57 -9.67 -19.97
N PHE A 188 -6.43 -9.94 -20.60
CA PHE A 188 -5.57 -8.89 -21.14
C PHE A 188 -6.23 -8.12 -22.29
N ASP A 189 -6.89 -8.83 -23.20
CA ASP A 189 -7.48 -8.23 -24.41
C ASP A 189 -8.77 -7.46 -24.11
N HIS A 190 -9.51 -7.82 -23.04
CA HIS A 190 -10.80 -7.22 -22.67
C HIS A 190 -10.77 -6.31 -21.45
N ARG A 191 -9.58 -5.79 -21.09
CA ARG A 191 -9.42 -4.77 -20.04
C ARG A 191 -9.93 -5.20 -18.67
N TRP A 192 -9.68 -6.46 -18.27
CA TRP A 192 -9.98 -6.87 -16.91
C TRP A 192 -9.00 -6.26 -15.89
N ILE A 193 -7.91 -5.66 -16.36
CA ILE A 193 -6.89 -5.03 -15.54
C ILE A 193 -6.84 -3.53 -15.84
N ASP A 194 -7.05 -2.70 -14.84
CA ASP A 194 -6.75 -1.27 -14.87
C ASP A 194 -5.28 -1.06 -14.47
N VAL A 195 -4.44 -0.66 -15.43
CA VAL A 195 -2.99 -0.74 -15.31
C VAL A 195 -2.35 0.59 -14.91
N TYR A 196 -2.75 1.67 -15.59
CA TYR A 196 -2.00 2.93 -15.50
C TYR A 196 -2.51 3.85 -14.39
N GLN A 197 -1.56 4.59 -13.81
CA GLN A 197 -1.87 5.65 -12.86
C GLN A 197 -2.76 6.73 -13.51
N ASN A 198 -3.76 7.19 -12.78
CA ASN A 198 -4.59 8.33 -13.14
C ASN A 198 -5.05 9.08 -11.88
N GLU A 199 -5.61 10.28 -12.06
CA GLU A 199 -6.11 11.09 -10.95
C GLU A 199 -7.26 10.37 -10.23
N GLY A 200 -7.21 10.33 -8.90
CA GLY A 200 -8.19 9.66 -8.04
C GLY A 200 -8.01 8.14 -7.92
N LYS A 201 -7.06 7.54 -8.62
CA LYS A 201 -6.77 6.11 -8.47
C LYS A 201 -5.97 5.86 -7.19
N ARG A 202 -6.47 4.96 -6.34
CA ARG A 202 -5.77 4.53 -5.13
C ARG A 202 -4.52 3.73 -5.48
N SER A 203 -3.45 3.94 -4.70
CA SER A 203 -2.26 3.10 -4.76
C SER A 203 -2.56 1.68 -4.28
N GLY A 204 -1.90 0.69 -4.89
CA GLY A 204 -1.98 -0.71 -4.53
C GLY A 204 -2.41 -1.60 -5.68
N ALA A 205 -2.66 -2.87 -5.36
CA ALA A 205 -3.18 -3.84 -6.31
C ALA A 205 -4.19 -4.76 -5.63
N TYR A 206 -5.24 -5.11 -6.34
CA TYR A 206 -6.20 -6.10 -5.89
C TYR A 206 -6.84 -6.82 -7.09
N SER A 207 -7.41 -7.98 -6.81
CA SER A 207 -8.28 -8.69 -7.74
C SER A 207 -9.61 -8.95 -7.06
N ALA A 208 -10.69 -8.61 -7.73
CA ALA A 208 -12.06 -8.84 -7.26
C ALA A 208 -12.90 -9.40 -8.38
N GLY A 209 -13.87 -10.25 -8.05
CA GLY A 209 -14.72 -10.87 -9.05
C GLY A 209 -16.17 -10.98 -8.58
N THR A 210 -17.06 -11.06 -9.56
CA THR A 210 -18.51 -11.22 -9.34
C THR A 210 -18.97 -12.68 -9.58
N GLY A 211 -18.04 -13.62 -9.67
CA GLY A 211 -18.29 -15.04 -9.98
C GLY A 211 -18.24 -15.39 -11.46
N VAL A 212 -18.07 -14.40 -12.35
CA VAL A 212 -17.94 -14.63 -13.81
C VAL A 212 -16.46 -14.58 -14.21
N HIS A 213 -15.78 -13.48 -13.93
CA HIS A 213 -14.34 -13.34 -14.13
C HIS A 213 -13.80 -12.29 -13.13
N PRO A 214 -12.49 -12.30 -12.82
CA PRO A 214 -11.89 -11.29 -11.97
C PRO A 214 -11.71 -9.97 -12.71
N TYR A 215 -11.71 -8.90 -11.93
CA TYR A 215 -11.17 -7.60 -12.32
C TYR A 215 -9.97 -7.27 -11.44
N GLY A 216 -8.89 -6.82 -12.05
CA GLY A 216 -7.67 -6.43 -11.36
C GLY A 216 -7.42 -4.93 -11.47
N LEU A 217 -6.95 -4.34 -10.38
CA LEU A 217 -6.38 -3.00 -10.36
C LEU A 217 -4.91 -3.16 -10.01
N VAL A 218 -4.05 -2.50 -10.76
CA VAL A 218 -2.61 -2.43 -10.53
C VAL A 218 -2.20 -0.96 -10.58
N ASN A 219 -1.24 -0.57 -9.74
CA ASN A 219 -0.75 0.80 -9.71
C ASN A 219 0.75 0.81 -9.43
#